data_8287d34fcb625ebe61f07985ff5f7853
#
_entry.id   8287d34fcb625ebe61f07985ff5f7853
#
_cell.length_a   1.000
_cell.length_b   1.000
_cell.length_c   1.000
_cell.angle_alpha   90.00
_cell.angle_beta   90.00
_cell.angle_gamma   90.00
#
_symmetry.space_group_name_H-M   'P 1'
#
loop_
_entity.id
_entity.type
_entity.pdbx_description
1 polymer ?
#
loop_
_entity_poly.entity_id
_entity_poly.type
_entity_poly.pdbx_seq_one_letter_code
_entity_poly.pdbx_strand_id
1 'polypeptide(L)'
;LHRNIMDNKVLYLDKIKKLCKGFVSYYRGAPDYVFPKSEIYFVKCVMSDEQVMLYNSIIKMESKNDPNINDQMIDIFDENISNNFYIGTRMVSNFMYTYKENYDILTNKDFKQTSLKRLSMKYYKIIANIKNSKGTIFIYSNFKGRGGVRSLVRALEQNGYKNYADNGVGTNRFAVWSGDEDMSYREEIKDIFNKKDNELGENLKIIFGTSAIKEGVTLLRVQEVHILEPYWNMSRLEQVMGRAIRFCSHKDVSKVGDLVKVYIYLATHPSIKFSVDEKIMDMAINKKIINSHFEQALKESAIDCWLFRNANGLDTQCAD
;
A
#
# COMPACT_ATOMS: atom_id res chain seq x y z
N LEU A 1 -26.38 11.24 0.10
CA LEU A 1 -25.55 10.14 0.66
C LEU A 1 -25.04 10.50 2.07
N HIS A 2 -24.36 11.64 2.25
CA HIS A 2 -23.81 12.07 3.54
C HIS A 2 -24.80 12.07 4.72
N ARG A 3 -26.07 12.40 4.48
CA ARG A 3 -27.10 12.41 5.54
C ARG A 3 -27.53 11.01 6.01
N ASN A 4 -27.06 9.96 5.35
CA ASN A 4 -27.48 8.57 5.61
C ASN A 4 -26.40 7.76 6.32
N ILE A 5 -25.33 8.39 6.79
CA ILE A 5 -24.23 7.72 7.48
C ILE A 5 -24.05 8.34 8.86
N MET A 6 -24.20 7.53 9.89
CA MET A 6 -23.95 7.90 11.29
C MET A 6 -23.13 6.78 11.94
N ASP A 7 -22.08 7.15 12.66
CA ASP A 7 -21.22 6.21 13.42
C ASP A 7 -20.80 4.98 12.59
N ASN A 8 -20.34 5.20 11.34
CA ASN A 8 -19.96 4.15 10.38
C ASN A 8 -21.11 3.19 10.00
N LYS A 9 -22.35 3.53 10.27
CA LYS A 9 -23.54 2.78 9.83
C LYS A 9 -24.25 3.53 8.71
N VAL A 10 -24.60 2.82 7.65
CA VAL A 10 -25.42 3.36 6.57
C VAL A 10 -26.88 3.26 7.00
N LEU A 11 -27.55 4.42 7.10
CA LEU A 11 -28.97 4.46 7.35
C LEU A 11 -29.74 4.21 6.06
N TYR A 12 -30.95 3.64 6.21
CA TYR A 12 -31.89 3.40 5.08
C TYR A 12 -31.35 2.45 3.99
N LEU A 13 -30.59 1.43 4.36
CA LEU A 13 -30.13 0.39 3.42
C LEU A 13 -31.28 -0.24 2.64
N ASP A 14 -32.43 -0.47 3.29
CA ASP A 14 -33.64 -1.02 2.64
C ASP A 14 -34.18 -0.11 1.53
N LYS A 15 -34.08 1.21 1.69
CA LYS A 15 -34.44 2.17 0.64
C LYS A 15 -33.47 2.06 -0.54
N ILE A 16 -32.18 1.88 -0.28
CA ILE A 16 -31.17 1.69 -1.31
C ILE A 16 -31.44 0.38 -2.07
N LYS A 17 -31.69 -0.72 -1.35
CA LYS A 17 -32.05 -2.01 -1.97
C LYS A 17 -33.25 -1.88 -2.88
N LYS A 18 -34.32 -1.21 -2.43
CA LYS A 18 -35.53 -0.96 -3.26
C LYS A 18 -35.22 -0.15 -4.52
N LEU A 19 -34.32 0.85 -4.45
CA LEU A 19 -33.93 1.65 -5.60
C LEU A 19 -33.05 0.89 -6.59
N CYS A 20 -32.25 -0.05 -6.10
CA CYS A 20 -31.35 -0.87 -6.94
C CYS A 20 -32.03 -2.09 -7.55
N LYS A 21 -33.14 -2.55 -6.98
CA LYS A 21 -33.88 -3.74 -7.43
C LYS A 21 -34.29 -3.61 -8.91
N GLY A 22 -33.92 -4.59 -9.71
CA GLY A 22 -34.19 -4.62 -11.15
C GLY A 22 -33.17 -3.85 -12.03
N PHE A 23 -32.20 -3.14 -11.42
CA PHE A 23 -31.20 -2.34 -12.15
C PHE A 23 -29.78 -2.82 -11.98
N VAL A 24 -29.52 -3.73 -11.03
CA VAL A 24 -28.18 -4.19 -10.68
C VAL A 24 -28.07 -5.69 -10.95
N SER A 25 -26.99 -6.11 -11.60
CA SER A 25 -26.50 -7.49 -11.62
C SER A 25 -25.17 -7.54 -10.87
N TYR A 26 -24.97 -8.54 -10.04
CA TYR A 26 -23.77 -8.64 -9.24
C TYR A 26 -23.24 -10.08 -9.22
N TYR A 27 -22.00 -10.22 -9.68
CA TYR A 27 -21.26 -11.45 -9.61
C TYR A 27 -19.84 -11.19 -9.07
N ARG A 28 -19.46 -11.87 -7.98
CA ARG A 28 -18.15 -11.68 -7.32
C ARG A 28 -16.95 -12.03 -8.20
N GLY A 29 -17.15 -12.86 -9.20
CA GLY A 29 -16.10 -13.30 -10.12
C GLY A 29 -15.53 -14.66 -9.75
N ALA A 30 -14.19 -14.82 -9.90
CA ALA A 30 -13.52 -16.10 -9.72
C ALA A 30 -13.54 -16.58 -8.25
N PRO A 31 -13.58 -17.90 -8.02
CA PRO A 31 -13.52 -18.49 -6.67
C PRO A 31 -12.22 -18.13 -5.93
N ASP A 32 -12.28 -18.09 -4.60
CA ASP A 32 -11.15 -17.68 -3.76
C ASP A 32 -9.90 -18.57 -3.92
N TYR A 33 -10.07 -19.87 -4.23
CA TYR A 33 -8.96 -20.81 -4.38
C TYR A 33 -8.05 -20.56 -5.59
N VAL A 34 -8.47 -19.72 -6.54
CA VAL A 34 -7.63 -19.33 -7.69
C VAL A 34 -6.75 -18.12 -7.40
N PHE A 35 -6.91 -17.51 -6.24
CA PHE A 35 -6.04 -16.45 -5.74
C PHE A 35 -5.06 -17.00 -4.71
N PRO A 36 -3.85 -16.47 -4.60
CA PRO A 36 -2.96 -16.84 -3.51
C PRO A 36 -3.56 -16.41 -2.17
N LYS A 37 -3.27 -17.19 -1.12
CA LYS A 37 -3.58 -16.78 0.24
C LYS A 37 -2.82 -15.49 0.56
N SER A 38 -3.40 -14.63 1.39
CA SER A 38 -2.74 -13.38 1.79
C SER A 38 -2.98 -13.05 3.25
N GLU A 39 -1.96 -12.48 3.89
CA GLU A 39 -2.01 -11.97 5.25
C GLU A 39 -1.53 -10.53 5.27
N ILE A 40 -2.28 -9.66 5.93
CA ILE A 40 -1.97 -8.22 6.02
C ILE A 40 -1.47 -7.90 7.42
N TYR A 41 -0.28 -7.32 7.49
CA TYR A 41 0.39 -6.92 8.72
C TYR A 41 0.53 -5.39 8.79
N PHE A 42 -0.05 -4.78 9.82
CA PHE A 42 0.20 -3.37 10.14
C PHE A 42 1.44 -3.25 11.02
N VAL A 43 2.52 -2.73 10.45
CA VAL A 43 3.83 -2.67 11.11
C VAL A 43 4.02 -1.31 11.76
N LYS A 44 3.85 -1.22 13.07
CA LYS A 44 4.15 0.00 13.83
C LYS A 44 5.65 0.28 13.83
N CYS A 45 6.04 1.46 13.39
CA CYS A 45 7.42 1.94 13.28
C CYS A 45 7.60 3.13 14.20
N VAL A 46 8.17 2.89 15.37
CA VAL A 46 8.38 3.95 16.38
C VAL A 46 9.48 4.89 15.88
N MET A 47 9.12 6.14 15.59
CA MET A 47 10.06 7.20 15.21
C MET A 47 11.06 7.44 16.34
N SER A 48 12.27 7.88 15.99
CA SER A 48 13.22 8.41 16.99
C SER A 48 12.74 9.75 17.54
N ASP A 49 13.27 10.14 18.72
CA ASP A 49 12.97 11.45 19.31
C ASP A 49 13.33 12.60 18.36
N GLU A 50 14.44 12.49 17.62
CA GLU A 50 14.83 13.48 16.62
C GLU A 50 13.83 13.52 15.44
N GLN A 51 13.41 12.36 14.96
CA GLN A 51 12.42 12.29 13.87
C GLN A 51 11.08 12.87 14.30
N VAL A 52 10.61 12.59 15.52
CA VAL A 52 9.34 13.11 16.02
C VAL A 52 9.39 14.62 16.28
N MET A 53 10.53 15.19 16.68
CA MET A 53 10.69 16.64 16.79
C MET A 53 10.49 17.34 15.44
N LEU A 54 11.13 16.81 14.39
CA LEU A 54 10.96 17.33 13.02
C LEU A 54 9.53 17.12 12.51
N TYR A 55 8.97 15.95 12.73
CA TYR A 55 7.57 15.63 12.43
C TYR A 55 6.61 16.65 13.04
N ASN A 56 6.75 16.95 14.35
CA ASN A 56 5.92 17.93 15.06
C ASN A 56 6.08 19.35 14.53
N SER A 57 7.28 19.72 14.08
CA SER A 57 7.53 21.04 13.48
C SER A 57 6.81 21.18 12.14
N ILE A 58 6.86 20.14 11.31
CA ILE A 58 6.26 20.15 9.97
C ILE A 58 4.73 20.09 10.06
N ILE A 59 4.16 19.24 10.93
CA ILE A 59 2.71 19.16 11.09
C ILE A 59 2.12 20.50 11.57
N LYS A 60 2.84 21.23 12.44
CA LYS A 60 2.43 22.58 12.86
C LYS A 60 2.47 23.60 11.72
N MET A 61 3.46 23.48 10.81
CA MET A 61 3.52 24.37 9.61
C MET A 61 2.38 24.06 8.65
N GLU A 62 2.12 22.78 8.37
CA GLU A 62 1.05 22.36 7.47
C GLU A 62 -0.33 22.72 8.03
N SER A 63 -0.57 22.52 9.33
CA SER A 63 -1.84 22.87 9.98
C SER A 63 -2.13 24.38 10.00
N LYS A 64 -1.12 25.24 10.01
CA LYS A 64 -1.31 26.71 9.94
C LYS A 64 -1.71 27.18 8.55
N ASN A 65 -1.26 26.47 7.52
CA ASN A 65 -1.51 26.83 6.12
C ASN A 65 -2.86 26.33 5.59
N ASP A 66 -3.54 25.46 6.33
CA ASP A 66 -4.86 24.93 5.95
C ASP A 66 -5.83 25.10 7.14
N PRO A 67 -6.67 26.16 7.15
CA PRO A 67 -7.61 26.44 8.23
C PRO A 67 -8.70 25.36 8.42
N ASN A 68 -8.87 24.45 7.45
CA ASN A 68 -9.81 23.34 7.57
C ASN A 68 -9.23 22.15 8.36
N ILE A 69 -7.93 22.19 8.69
CA ILE A 69 -7.25 21.16 9.49
C ILE A 69 -7.24 21.56 10.97
N ASN A 70 -8.35 22.02 11.50
CA ASN A 70 -8.53 22.05 12.95
C ASN A 70 -8.75 20.61 13.46
N ASP A 71 -8.27 20.31 14.68
CA ASP A 71 -8.29 19.02 15.38
C ASP A 71 -9.68 18.35 15.52
N GLN A 72 -10.72 18.97 14.99
CA GLN A 72 -12.08 18.50 14.99
C GLN A 72 -12.38 17.83 13.66
N MET A 73 -12.46 16.50 13.70
CA MET A 73 -13.06 15.63 12.66
C MET A 73 -12.77 16.09 11.21
N ILE A 74 -11.70 15.58 10.66
CA ILE A 74 -11.61 15.49 9.20
C ILE A 74 -12.85 14.70 8.79
N ASP A 75 -13.75 15.35 8.05
CA ASP A 75 -14.95 14.68 7.55
C ASP A 75 -14.48 13.47 6.72
N ILE A 76 -14.83 12.28 7.18
CA ILE A 76 -14.43 10.99 6.57
C ILE A 76 -14.85 10.93 5.09
N PHE A 77 -15.78 11.81 4.71
CA PHE A 77 -16.38 11.87 3.37
C PHE A 77 -15.90 13.05 2.52
N ASP A 78 -14.94 13.85 2.99
CA ASP A 78 -14.39 14.91 2.15
C ASP A 78 -13.63 14.27 0.97
N GLU A 79 -14.31 14.24 -0.20
CA GLU A 79 -13.74 13.79 -1.47
C GLU A 79 -12.59 14.70 -1.93
N ASN A 80 -12.47 15.90 -1.35
CA ASN A 80 -11.47 16.91 -1.64
C ASN A 80 -10.20 16.76 -0.80
N ILE A 81 -9.97 15.63 -0.11
CA ILE A 81 -8.67 15.37 0.49
C ILE A 81 -7.64 15.42 -0.65
N SER A 82 -7.03 16.57 -0.80
CA SER A 82 -6.11 16.83 -1.89
C SER A 82 -4.91 15.89 -1.79
N ASN A 83 -4.27 15.61 -2.91
CA ASN A 83 -3.00 14.89 -2.93
C ASN A 83 -1.93 15.57 -2.05
N ASN A 84 -2.17 16.82 -1.68
CA ASN A 84 -1.30 17.65 -0.83
C ASN A 84 -1.53 17.46 0.68
N PHE A 85 -2.50 16.62 1.10
CA PHE A 85 -2.81 16.39 2.50
C PHE A 85 -1.60 15.87 3.27
N TYR A 86 -1.08 16.70 4.17
CA TYR A 86 0.09 16.42 5.03
C TYR A 86 1.28 15.80 4.29
N ILE A 87 1.62 16.28 3.08
CA ILE A 87 2.72 15.71 2.27
C ILE A 87 4.04 15.72 3.04
N GLY A 88 4.42 16.85 3.62
CA GLY A 88 5.67 16.99 4.36
C GLY A 88 5.72 16.05 5.55
N THR A 89 4.64 16.03 6.35
CA THR A 89 4.52 15.15 7.51
C THR A 89 4.59 13.67 7.12
N ARG A 90 3.91 13.26 6.03
CA ARG A 90 3.95 11.88 5.52
C ARG A 90 5.34 11.50 5.00
N MET A 91 6.03 12.41 4.33
CA MET A 91 7.41 12.18 3.88
C MET A 91 8.36 12.02 5.05
N VAL A 92 8.24 12.86 6.10
CA VAL A 92 9.06 12.75 7.32
C VAL A 92 8.72 11.50 8.12
N SER A 93 7.46 11.03 8.08
CA SER A 93 7.07 9.73 8.64
C SER A 93 7.83 8.57 7.99
N ASN A 94 8.18 8.68 6.70
CA ASN A 94 8.95 7.67 6.00
C ASN A 94 10.44 7.78 6.29
N PHE A 95 11.00 9.01 6.20
CA PHE A 95 12.42 9.25 6.37
C PHE A 95 12.66 10.67 6.93
N MET A 96 13.48 10.81 7.96
CA MET A 96 13.64 12.05 8.72
C MET A 96 14.06 13.24 7.85
N TYR A 97 15.07 13.10 7.00
CA TYR A 97 15.57 14.18 6.16
C TYR A 97 15.02 14.10 4.74
N THR A 98 13.95 14.83 4.47
CA THR A 98 13.29 14.86 3.16
C THR A 98 13.56 16.14 2.39
N TYR A 99 13.91 17.24 3.05
CA TYR A 99 14.27 18.51 2.42
C TYR A 99 15.66 18.44 1.79
N LYS A 100 15.81 19.10 0.64
CA LYS A 100 17.03 19.03 -0.20
C LYS A 100 18.29 19.34 0.62
N GLU A 101 18.29 20.43 1.33
CA GLU A 101 19.43 20.94 2.09
C GLU A 101 19.94 19.93 3.13
N ASN A 102 19.02 19.30 3.87
CA ASN A 102 19.36 18.31 4.88
C ASN A 102 19.67 16.94 4.30
N TYR A 103 19.03 16.58 3.18
CA TYR A 103 19.26 15.28 2.53
C TYR A 103 20.61 15.19 1.83
N ASP A 104 21.06 16.28 1.21
CA ASP A 104 22.30 16.30 0.43
C ASP A 104 23.56 16.26 1.35
N ILE A 105 23.42 16.57 2.64
CA ILE A 105 24.48 16.42 3.67
C ILE A 105 24.67 14.95 4.06
N LEU A 106 23.65 14.09 3.89
CA LEU A 106 23.70 12.68 4.29
C LEU A 106 24.75 11.91 3.50
N THR A 107 25.54 11.14 4.21
CA THR A 107 26.55 10.25 3.67
C THR A 107 26.00 8.84 3.45
N ASN A 108 26.74 7.99 2.77
CA ASN A 108 26.38 6.59 2.59
C ASN A 108 26.30 5.82 3.93
N LYS A 109 27.01 6.24 4.96
CA LYS A 109 26.96 5.63 6.30
C LYS A 109 25.58 5.83 6.94
N ASP A 110 24.91 6.94 6.66
CA ASP A 110 23.58 7.24 7.20
C ASP A 110 22.49 6.29 6.66
N PHE A 111 22.71 5.69 5.50
CA PHE A 111 21.81 4.72 4.88
C PHE A 111 22.10 3.27 5.23
N LYS A 112 23.13 2.98 6.03
CA LYS A 112 23.34 1.64 6.59
C LYS A 112 22.26 1.30 7.61
N GLN A 113 21.89 0.03 7.69
CA GLN A 113 20.82 -0.44 8.57
C GLN A 113 21.00 0.00 10.03
N THR A 114 22.24 0.08 10.54
CA THR A 114 22.52 0.56 11.89
C THR A 114 22.08 2.00 12.14
N SER A 115 22.30 2.89 11.17
CA SER A 115 21.92 4.31 11.24
C SER A 115 20.44 4.54 10.97
N LEU A 116 19.80 3.64 10.20
CA LEU A 116 18.40 3.76 9.86
C LEU A 116 17.46 3.67 11.06
N LYS A 117 17.86 3.04 12.16
CA LYS A 117 17.05 3.05 13.41
C LYS A 117 16.74 4.49 13.88
N ARG A 118 17.67 5.42 13.66
CA ARG A 118 17.51 6.83 14.01
C ARG A 118 16.77 7.62 12.92
N LEU A 119 17.08 7.35 11.64
CA LEU A 119 16.60 8.16 10.52
C LEU A 119 15.25 7.70 9.95
N SER A 120 14.97 6.40 10.02
CA SER A 120 13.74 5.79 9.50
C SER A 120 13.56 4.37 10.03
N MET A 121 12.76 4.22 11.04
CA MET A 121 12.38 2.88 11.52
C MET A 121 11.62 2.07 10.46
N LYS A 122 10.90 2.74 9.54
CA LYS A 122 10.25 2.06 8.41
C LYS A 122 11.28 1.38 7.52
N TYR A 123 12.29 2.11 7.05
CA TYR A 123 13.34 1.55 6.18
C TYR A 123 14.15 0.47 6.89
N TYR A 124 14.45 0.66 8.18
CA TYR A 124 15.10 -0.35 9.00
C TYR A 124 14.33 -1.68 8.97
N LYS A 125 13.02 -1.63 9.25
CA LYS A 125 12.16 -2.82 9.27
C LYS A 125 11.96 -3.44 7.88
N ILE A 126 11.79 -2.61 6.83
CA ILE A 126 11.70 -3.10 5.45
C ILE A 126 12.96 -3.90 5.10
N ILE A 127 14.15 -3.34 5.33
CA ILE A 127 15.41 -4.02 5.01
C ILE A 127 15.57 -5.31 5.83
N ALA A 128 15.16 -5.30 7.09
CA ALA A 128 15.18 -6.51 7.93
C ALA A 128 14.26 -7.60 7.38
N ASN A 129 13.04 -7.25 6.96
CA ASN A 129 12.11 -8.21 6.35
C ASN A 129 12.65 -8.75 5.03
N ILE A 130 13.12 -7.88 4.14
CA ILE A 130 13.69 -8.27 2.84
C ILE A 130 14.84 -9.27 2.99
N LYS A 131 15.72 -9.07 3.98
CA LYS A 131 16.84 -9.99 4.26
C LYS A 131 16.38 -11.40 4.64
N ASN A 132 15.21 -11.52 5.28
CA ASN A 132 14.65 -12.79 5.71
C ASN A 132 13.69 -13.41 4.67
N SER A 133 13.35 -12.67 3.63
CA SER A 133 12.46 -13.13 2.57
C SER A 133 13.15 -14.13 1.64
N LYS A 134 12.46 -15.25 1.35
CA LYS A 134 12.96 -16.29 0.46
C LYS A 134 12.63 -16.06 -1.03
N GLY A 135 11.54 -15.33 -1.31
CA GLY A 135 11.04 -15.15 -2.68
C GLY A 135 11.17 -13.73 -3.19
N THR A 136 10.43 -13.44 -4.24
CA THR A 136 10.37 -12.12 -4.86
C THR A 136 9.50 -11.16 -4.06
N ILE A 137 9.81 -9.87 -4.17
CA ILE A 137 9.25 -8.81 -3.31
C ILE A 137 8.76 -7.67 -4.19
N PHE A 138 7.59 -7.15 -3.85
CA PHE A 138 7.06 -5.91 -4.41
C PHE A 138 7.01 -4.82 -3.34
N ILE A 139 7.63 -3.67 -3.59
CA ILE A 139 7.64 -2.52 -2.69
C ILE A 139 6.93 -1.36 -3.35
N TYR A 140 5.96 -0.76 -2.67
CA TYR A 140 5.19 0.36 -3.18
C TYR A 140 5.34 1.61 -2.32
N SER A 141 5.50 2.75 -2.98
CA SER A 141 5.39 4.08 -2.37
C SER A 141 4.71 5.06 -3.32
N ASN A 142 3.88 5.95 -2.79
CA ASN A 142 3.32 7.08 -3.54
C ASN A 142 4.38 8.16 -3.83
N PHE A 143 5.44 8.21 -3.02
CA PHE A 143 6.50 9.20 -3.13
C PHE A 143 7.69 8.64 -3.93
N LYS A 144 8.03 9.30 -5.05
CA LYS A 144 9.19 8.95 -5.87
C LYS A 144 10.51 9.47 -5.27
N GLY A 145 10.46 10.65 -4.68
CA GLY A 145 11.62 11.44 -4.27
C GLY A 145 12.20 11.03 -2.91
N ARG A 146 12.70 12.06 -2.20
CA ARG A 146 13.20 11.97 -0.84
C ARG A 146 12.05 11.62 0.11
N GLY A 147 12.27 10.69 1.04
CA GLY A 147 11.20 10.14 1.88
C GLY A 147 10.32 9.10 1.16
N GLY A 148 10.68 8.68 -0.05
CA GLY A 148 10.00 7.64 -0.83
C GLY A 148 11.00 6.69 -1.48
N VAL A 149 10.72 6.28 -2.73
CA VAL A 149 11.51 5.29 -3.47
C VAL A 149 12.99 5.67 -3.55
N ARG A 150 13.33 6.91 -3.92
CA ARG A 150 14.73 7.36 -4.05
C ARG A 150 15.56 7.15 -2.78
N SER A 151 15.00 7.47 -1.62
CA SER A 151 15.70 7.29 -0.34
C SER A 151 15.82 5.82 0.04
N LEU A 152 14.79 5.02 -0.22
CA LEU A 152 14.79 3.60 0.09
C LEU A 152 15.73 2.82 -0.85
N VAL A 153 15.81 3.19 -2.12
CA VAL A 153 16.80 2.67 -3.07
C VAL A 153 18.22 2.89 -2.54
N ARG A 154 18.55 4.14 -2.16
CA ARG A 154 19.86 4.44 -1.57
C ARG A 154 20.14 3.60 -0.32
N ALA A 155 19.11 3.38 0.51
CA ALA A 155 19.26 2.52 1.69
C ALA A 155 19.50 1.06 1.30
N LEU A 156 18.83 0.52 0.29
CA LEU A 156 19.06 -0.83 -0.20
C LEU A 156 20.49 -1.01 -0.74
N GLU A 157 20.97 -0.06 -1.54
CA GLU A 157 22.35 -0.09 -2.09
C GLU A 157 23.39 -0.17 -0.97
N GLN A 158 23.22 0.60 0.13
CA GLN A 158 24.14 0.58 1.26
C GLN A 158 23.99 -0.68 2.15
N ASN A 159 23.01 -1.54 1.85
CA ASN A 159 22.75 -2.79 2.57
C ASN A 159 22.89 -4.05 1.68
N GLY A 160 23.62 -3.95 0.58
CA GLY A 160 24.05 -5.09 -0.25
C GLY A 160 23.14 -5.44 -1.41
N TYR A 161 22.20 -4.55 -1.77
CA TYR A 161 21.38 -4.68 -2.97
C TYR A 161 21.94 -3.81 -4.09
N LYS A 162 21.71 -4.21 -5.34
CA LYS A 162 22.22 -3.51 -6.52
C LYS A 162 21.11 -3.23 -7.51
N ASN A 163 21.17 -2.06 -8.15
CA ASN A 163 20.21 -1.70 -9.20
C ASN A 163 20.41 -2.60 -10.43
N TYR A 164 19.33 -3.17 -10.93
CA TYR A 164 19.32 -3.97 -12.16
C TYR A 164 19.79 -3.15 -13.36
N ALA A 165 19.37 -1.89 -13.48
CA ALA A 165 19.75 -1.03 -14.60
C ALA A 165 21.27 -0.91 -14.81
N ASP A 166 22.04 -0.92 -13.71
CA ASP A 166 23.50 -0.77 -13.75
C ASP A 166 24.26 -2.10 -13.74
N ASN A 167 23.64 -3.18 -13.21
CA ASN A 167 24.34 -4.41 -12.87
C ASN A 167 23.76 -5.67 -13.53
N GLY A 168 22.67 -5.56 -14.29
CA GLY A 168 21.98 -6.69 -14.90
C GLY A 168 21.40 -7.67 -13.87
N VAL A 169 21.02 -8.87 -14.34
CA VAL A 169 20.46 -9.94 -13.51
C VAL A 169 21.43 -10.47 -12.46
N GLY A 170 20.90 -10.99 -11.36
CA GLY A 170 21.69 -11.62 -10.30
C GLY A 170 21.02 -11.50 -8.93
N THR A 171 21.64 -12.13 -7.94
CA THR A 171 21.14 -12.10 -6.56
C THR A 171 21.13 -10.68 -5.98
N ASN A 172 20.14 -10.39 -5.13
CA ASN A 172 19.96 -9.09 -4.49
C ASN A 172 19.83 -7.92 -5.49
N ARG A 173 19.19 -8.16 -6.63
CA ARG A 173 18.86 -7.11 -7.60
C ARG A 173 17.51 -6.48 -7.27
N PHE A 174 17.44 -5.17 -7.46
CA PHE A 174 16.17 -4.45 -7.48
C PHE A 174 16.03 -3.65 -8.78
N ALA A 175 14.80 -3.41 -9.18
CA ALA A 175 14.46 -2.52 -10.28
C ALA A 175 13.35 -1.54 -9.85
N VAL A 176 13.32 -0.36 -10.48
CA VAL A 176 12.31 0.67 -10.22
C VAL A 176 11.36 0.75 -11.39
N TRP A 177 10.05 0.58 -11.11
CA TRP A 177 8.97 0.82 -12.05
C TRP A 177 8.36 2.18 -11.78
N SER A 178 8.79 3.18 -12.51
CA SER A 178 8.24 4.54 -12.41
C SER A 178 7.78 5.05 -13.78
N GLY A 179 7.06 6.18 -13.79
CA GLY A 179 6.68 6.81 -15.05
C GLY A 179 7.84 7.49 -15.79
N ASP A 180 9.00 7.58 -15.14
CA ASP A 180 10.20 8.18 -15.72
C ASP A 180 11.02 7.15 -16.54
N GLU A 181 10.73 5.86 -16.34
CA GLU A 181 11.39 4.77 -17.06
C GLU A 181 10.74 4.50 -18.42
N ASP A 182 11.54 4.12 -19.41
CA ASP A 182 11.05 3.74 -20.72
C ASP A 182 10.15 2.50 -20.68
N MET A 183 9.21 2.42 -21.60
CA MET A 183 8.27 1.31 -21.65
C MET A 183 8.98 -0.03 -21.91
N SER A 184 9.99 -0.04 -22.77
CA SER A 184 10.83 -1.21 -23.06
C SER A 184 11.52 -1.74 -21.80
N TYR A 185 12.10 -0.86 -20.99
CA TYR A 185 12.73 -1.23 -19.72
C TYR A 185 11.69 -1.80 -18.73
N ARG A 186 10.52 -1.19 -18.64
CA ARG A 186 9.45 -1.68 -17.74
C ARG A 186 8.97 -3.09 -18.14
N GLU A 187 8.81 -3.36 -19.44
CA GLU A 187 8.44 -4.70 -19.92
C GLU A 187 9.58 -5.70 -19.66
N GLU A 188 10.82 -5.33 -19.91
CA GLU A 188 11.99 -6.17 -19.64
C GLU A 188 12.07 -6.61 -18.17
N ILE A 189 11.99 -5.66 -17.21
CA ILE A 189 12.07 -6.00 -15.78
C ILE A 189 10.88 -6.83 -15.33
N LYS A 190 9.68 -6.60 -15.88
CA LYS A 190 8.49 -7.43 -15.63
C LYS A 190 8.73 -8.87 -16.10
N ASP A 191 9.24 -9.03 -17.31
CA ASP A 191 9.46 -10.36 -17.90
C ASP A 191 10.53 -11.13 -17.11
N ILE A 192 11.63 -10.50 -16.72
CA ILE A 192 12.65 -11.11 -15.87
C ILE A 192 12.07 -11.49 -14.51
N PHE A 193 11.35 -10.57 -13.87
CA PHE A 193 10.76 -10.79 -12.55
C PHE A 193 9.77 -11.96 -12.56
N ASN A 194 8.95 -12.05 -13.61
CA ASN A 194 7.91 -13.05 -13.77
C ASN A 194 8.38 -14.40 -14.31
N LYS A 195 9.68 -14.58 -14.63
CA LYS A 195 10.20 -15.89 -15.03
C LYS A 195 10.04 -16.92 -13.92
N LYS A 196 9.74 -18.17 -14.27
CA LYS A 196 9.56 -19.25 -13.30
C LYS A 196 10.86 -19.57 -12.54
N ASP A 197 11.99 -19.47 -13.18
CA ASP A 197 13.30 -19.64 -12.58
C ASP A 197 13.69 -18.53 -11.61
N ASN A 198 13.00 -17.38 -11.65
CA ASN A 198 13.16 -16.27 -10.70
C ASN A 198 12.30 -16.39 -9.44
N GLU A 199 11.65 -17.50 -9.16
CA GLU A 199 10.74 -17.68 -8.03
C GLU A 199 11.38 -17.32 -6.67
N LEU A 200 12.68 -17.59 -6.50
CA LEU A 200 13.47 -17.23 -5.33
C LEU A 200 14.10 -15.81 -5.40
N GLY A 201 13.90 -15.10 -6.51
CA GLY A 201 14.48 -13.77 -6.71
C GLY A 201 15.99 -13.80 -7.00
N GLU A 202 16.48 -14.86 -7.67
CA GLU A 202 17.89 -15.04 -8.00
C GLU A 202 18.35 -14.14 -9.15
N ASN A 203 17.44 -13.74 -10.03
CA ASN A 203 17.73 -12.84 -11.16
C ASN A 203 17.32 -11.39 -10.83
N LEU A 204 16.12 -11.19 -10.26
CA LEU A 204 15.59 -9.90 -9.86
C LEU A 204 14.69 -10.11 -8.63
N LYS A 205 15.17 -9.69 -7.46
CA LYS A 205 14.49 -9.96 -6.19
C LYS A 205 13.38 -8.97 -5.89
N ILE A 206 13.59 -7.69 -6.20
CA ILE A 206 12.70 -6.61 -5.77
C ILE A 206 12.26 -5.78 -6.96
N ILE A 207 10.96 -5.52 -7.09
CA ILE A 207 10.42 -4.45 -7.93
C ILE A 207 9.86 -3.36 -7.03
N PHE A 208 10.29 -2.11 -7.25
CA PHE A 208 9.65 -0.93 -6.72
C PHE A 208 8.54 -0.48 -7.66
N GLY A 209 7.37 -0.18 -7.09
CA GLY A 209 6.26 0.46 -7.79
C GLY A 209 5.98 1.85 -7.23
N THR A 210 5.65 2.77 -8.13
CA THR A 210 5.12 4.08 -7.79
C THR A 210 3.68 4.19 -8.28
N SER A 211 3.09 5.39 -8.19
CA SER A 211 1.76 5.63 -8.73
C SER A 211 1.61 5.25 -10.23
N ALA A 212 2.71 5.13 -10.97
CA ALA A 212 2.71 4.71 -12.37
C ALA A 212 2.39 3.22 -12.59
N ILE A 213 2.53 2.37 -11.55
CA ILE A 213 2.21 0.93 -11.65
C ILE A 213 0.71 0.63 -11.58
N LYS A 214 -0.14 1.67 -11.61
CA LYS A 214 -1.59 1.54 -11.40
C LYS A 214 -2.30 0.66 -12.44
N GLU A 215 -1.83 0.56 -13.67
CA GLU A 215 -2.55 -0.08 -14.78
C GLU A 215 -1.76 -1.23 -15.40
N GLY A 216 -2.46 -2.35 -15.61
CA GLY A 216 -2.04 -3.43 -16.50
C GLY A 216 -0.93 -4.38 -16.04
N VAL A 217 -0.19 -4.08 -14.99
CA VAL A 217 0.94 -4.91 -14.56
C VAL A 217 0.48 -6.07 -13.69
N THR A 218 0.92 -7.28 -14.01
CA THR A 218 0.77 -8.48 -13.17
C THR A 218 2.17 -8.94 -12.75
N LEU A 219 2.37 -9.04 -11.44
CA LEU A 219 3.57 -9.61 -10.84
C LEU A 219 3.24 -11.01 -10.35
N LEU A 220 3.98 -12.00 -10.85
CA LEU A 220 3.74 -13.41 -10.55
C LEU A 220 4.64 -13.89 -9.41
N ARG A 221 4.14 -14.84 -8.60
CA ARG A 221 4.87 -15.54 -7.54
C ARG A 221 5.45 -14.64 -6.45
N VAL A 222 4.90 -13.43 -6.28
CA VAL A 222 5.35 -12.47 -5.25
C VAL A 222 5.06 -13.02 -3.86
N GLN A 223 6.07 -13.07 -3.00
CA GLN A 223 5.94 -13.58 -1.64
C GLN A 223 5.66 -12.47 -0.62
N GLU A 224 6.17 -11.29 -0.85
CA GLU A 224 6.00 -10.16 0.05
C GLU A 224 5.64 -8.88 -0.70
N VAL A 225 4.67 -8.15 -0.16
CA VAL A 225 4.30 -6.81 -0.62
C VAL A 225 4.57 -5.84 0.53
N HIS A 226 5.39 -4.82 0.29
CA HIS A 226 5.69 -3.79 1.27
C HIS A 226 5.09 -2.46 0.82
N ILE A 227 4.18 -1.91 1.60
CA ILE A 227 3.55 -0.60 1.37
C ILE A 227 4.17 0.37 2.36
N LEU A 228 5.02 1.26 1.86
CA LEU A 228 5.85 2.16 2.68
C LEU A 228 5.03 3.14 3.51
N GLU A 229 3.93 3.64 2.96
CA GLU A 229 3.01 4.54 3.65
C GLU A 229 1.55 4.22 3.35
N PRO A 230 0.63 4.43 4.30
CA PRO A 230 -0.79 4.23 4.10
C PRO A 230 -1.37 5.24 3.10
N TYR A 231 -2.56 4.93 2.60
CA TYR A 231 -3.34 5.80 1.74
C TYR A 231 -4.79 5.88 2.25
N TRP A 232 -5.43 7.03 2.14
CA TRP A 232 -6.77 7.30 2.70
C TRP A 232 -7.93 6.59 1.97
N ASN A 233 -7.62 5.84 0.93
CA ASN A 233 -8.58 5.01 0.21
C ASN A 233 -8.08 3.56 0.16
N MET A 234 -8.79 2.66 0.83
CA MET A 234 -8.45 1.24 0.89
C MET A 234 -8.47 0.59 -0.49
N SER A 235 -9.39 0.99 -1.37
CA SER A 235 -9.45 0.45 -2.74
C SER A 235 -8.15 0.69 -3.52
N ARG A 236 -7.45 1.80 -3.25
CA ARG A 236 -6.14 2.03 -3.85
C ARG A 236 -5.08 1.08 -3.32
N LEU A 237 -5.07 0.81 -2.03
CA LEU A 237 -4.17 -0.19 -1.44
C LEU A 237 -4.48 -1.58 -2.00
N GLU A 238 -5.76 -1.93 -2.12
CA GLU A 238 -6.22 -3.18 -2.75
C GLU A 238 -5.78 -3.29 -4.22
N GLN A 239 -5.83 -2.20 -4.99
CA GLN A 239 -5.29 -2.17 -6.36
C GLN A 239 -3.79 -2.42 -6.40
N VAL A 240 -3.03 -1.87 -5.45
CA VAL A 240 -1.58 -2.11 -5.33
C VAL A 240 -1.31 -3.57 -4.96
N MET A 241 -1.99 -4.08 -3.94
CA MET A 241 -1.88 -5.49 -3.54
C MET A 241 -2.31 -6.44 -4.66
N GLY A 242 -3.34 -6.08 -5.42
CA GLY A 242 -3.84 -6.83 -6.57
C GLY A 242 -2.87 -6.92 -7.77
N ARG A 243 -1.70 -6.28 -7.71
CA ARG A 243 -0.62 -6.55 -8.68
C ARG A 243 0.08 -7.86 -8.39
N ALA A 244 0.17 -8.26 -7.12
CA ALA A 244 0.77 -9.50 -6.63
C ALA A 244 -0.28 -10.57 -6.30
N ILE A 245 -1.41 -10.16 -5.69
CA ILE A 245 -2.52 -11.05 -5.29
C ILE A 245 -3.55 -11.03 -6.42
N ARG A 246 -3.33 -11.84 -7.44
CA ARG A 246 -4.15 -11.84 -8.64
C ARG A 246 -4.55 -13.26 -9.05
N PHE A 247 -5.62 -13.36 -9.83
CA PHE A 247 -6.08 -14.62 -10.43
C PHE A 247 -4.91 -15.42 -11.01
N CYS A 248 -4.72 -16.63 -10.54
CA CYS A 248 -3.68 -17.56 -10.96
C CYS A 248 -2.23 -17.06 -10.84
N SER A 249 -1.96 -15.98 -10.07
CA SER A 249 -0.59 -15.44 -9.96
C SER A 249 0.39 -16.41 -9.28
N HIS A 250 -0.11 -17.40 -8.52
CA HIS A 250 0.70 -18.39 -7.81
C HIS A 250 0.42 -19.85 -8.26
N LYS A 251 -0.25 -20.05 -9.40
CA LYS A 251 -0.66 -21.38 -9.88
C LYS A 251 0.49 -22.39 -10.08
N ASP A 252 1.70 -21.89 -10.31
CA ASP A 252 2.89 -22.67 -10.64
C ASP A 252 4.03 -22.50 -9.63
N VAL A 253 3.71 -22.00 -8.42
CA VAL A 253 4.66 -21.87 -7.31
C VAL A 253 5.10 -23.28 -6.87
N SER A 254 6.41 -23.47 -6.71
CA SER A 254 7.00 -24.77 -6.38
C SER A 254 8.05 -24.72 -5.26
N LYS A 255 8.78 -23.62 -5.12
CA LYS A 255 9.90 -23.45 -4.17
C LYS A 255 9.53 -22.60 -2.96
N VAL A 256 8.53 -21.76 -3.09
CA VAL A 256 7.97 -20.90 -2.03
C VAL A 256 6.50 -21.28 -1.83
N GLY A 257 5.89 -20.88 -0.74
CA GLY A 257 4.46 -21.14 -0.49
C GLY A 257 3.54 -20.25 -1.32
N ASP A 258 2.25 -20.56 -1.33
CA ASP A 258 1.19 -19.79 -1.97
C ASP A 258 0.72 -18.57 -1.13
N LEU A 259 1.38 -18.28 -0.01
CA LEU A 259 1.06 -17.21 0.91
C LEU A 259 1.78 -15.93 0.54
N VAL A 260 1.04 -14.86 0.29
CA VAL A 260 1.57 -13.50 0.12
C VAL A 260 1.45 -12.73 1.43
N LYS A 261 2.57 -12.28 1.98
CA LYS A 261 2.60 -11.41 3.16
C LYS A 261 2.59 -9.95 2.73
N VAL A 262 1.62 -9.20 3.22
CA VAL A 262 1.50 -7.76 2.94
C VAL A 262 1.84 -6.97 4.19
N TYR A 263 2.84 -6.10 4.10
CA TYR A 263 3.26 -5.23 5.20
C TYR A 263 2.90 -3.78 4.89
N ILE A 264 2.09 -3.16 5.74
CA ILE A 264 1.77 -1.73 5.69
C ILE A 264 2.46 -1.04 6.85
N TYR A 265 3.39 -0.13 6.57
CA TYR A 265 4.22 0.51 7.56
C TYR A 265 3.61 1.80 8.07
N LEU A 266 3.44 1.91 9.40
CA LEU A 266 2.85 3.06 10.08
C LEU A 266 3.88 3.67 11.02
N ALA A 267 4.23 4.94 10.81
CA ALA A 267 5.06 5.68 11.75
C ALA A 267 4.25 5.98 13.01
N THR A 268 4.82 5.72 14.18
CA THR A 268 4.19 5.94 15.48
C THR A 268 5.19 6.56 16.45
N HIS A 269 4.72 7.16 17.54
CA HIS A 269 5.60 7.55 18.66
C HIS A 269 4.79 7.67 19.95
N PRO A 270 5.34 7.28 21.14
CA PRO A 270 4.60 7.33 22.41
C PRO A 270 4.09 8.73 22.79
N SER A 271 4.74 9.80 22.38
CA SER A 271 4.30 11.18 22.62
C SER A 271 3.18 11.67 21.71
N ILE A 272 2.78 10.90 20.72
CA ILE A 272 1.73 11.24 19.77
C ILE A 272 0.56 10.28 19.94
N LYS A 273 -0.63 10.80 20.25
CA LYS A 273 -1.83 9.97 20.42
C LYS A 273 -2.18 9.19 19.14
N PHE A 274 -2.16 9.88 18.01
CA PHE A 274 -2.35 9.30 16.67
C PHE A 274 -1.45 10.05 15.67
N SER A 275 -0.59 9.32 14.98
CA SER A 275 0.18 9.88 13.89
C SER A 275 -0.69 10.11 12.64
N VAL A 276 -0.17 10.88 11.67
CA VAL A 276 -0.85 11.06 10.38
C VAL A 276 -1.02 9.72 9.66
N ASP A 277 -0.04 8.81 9.74
CA ASP A 277 -0.16 7.48 9.16
C ASP A 277 -1.30 6.67 9.80
N GLU A 278 -1.41 6.69 11.13
CA GLU A 278 -2.49 6.00 11.84
C GLU A 278 -3.85 6.63 11.51
N LYS A 279 -3.95 7.96 11.47
CA LYS A 279 -5.20 8.66 11.08
C LYS A 279 -5.62 8.31 9.65
N ILE A 280 -4.69 8.33 8.68
CA ILE A 280 -4.96 7.98 7.29
C ILE A 280 -5.44 6.52 7.18
N MET A 281 -4.81 5.61 7.91
CA MET A 281 -5.20 4.19 7.88
C MET A 281 -6.57 3.97 8.50
N ASP A 282 -6.85 4.62 9.64
CA ASP A 282 -8.17 4.58 10.29
C ASP A 282 -9.28 5.09 9.35
N MET A 283 -9.05 6.23 8.70
CA MET A 283 -9.97 6.76 7.67
C MET A 283 -10.20 5.77 6.52
N ALA A 284 -9.15 5.12 6.03
CA ALA A 284 -9.26 4.14 4.95
C ALA A 284 -10.09 2.93 5.36
N ILE A 285 -9.89 2.43 6.59
CA ILE A 285 -10.64 1.29 7.16
C ILE A 285 -12.11 1.68 7.32
N ASN A 286 -12.40 2.84 7.91
CA ASN A 286 -13.76 3.32 8.13
C ASN A 286 -14.53 3.48 6.82
N LYS A 287 -13.90 4.09 5.80
CA LYS A 287 -14.47 4.16 4.44
C LYS A 287 -14.75 2.77 3.85
N LYS A 288 -13.84 1.81 4.05
CA LYS A 288 -14.04 0.43 3.57
C LYS A 288 -15.24 -0.24 4.25
N ILE A 289 -15.39 -0.06 5.57
CA ILE A 289 -16.55 -0.59 6.31
C ILE A 289 -17.85 -0.04 5.74
N ILE A 290 -17.93 1.27 5.50
CA ILE A 290 -19.10 1.90 4.92
C ILE A 290 -19.38 1.37 3.52
N ASN A 291 -18.35 1.30 2.67
CA ASN A 291 -18.49 0.78 1.32
C ASN A 291 -18.95 -0.69 1.31
N SER A 292 -18.52 -1.50 2.29
CA SER A 292 -18.96 -2.90 2.39
C SER A 292 -20.47 -3.03 2.66
N HIS A 293 -21.06 -2.11 3.41
CA HIS A 293 -22.52 -2.08 3.61
C HIS A 293 -23.28 -1.78 2.30
N PHE A 294 -22.77 -0.82 1.50
CA PHE A 294 -23.36 -0.55 0.18
C PHE A 294 -23.18 -1.73 -0.77
N GLU A 295 -22.01 -2.33 -0.81
CA GLU A 295 -21.74 -3.51 -1.62
C GLU A 295 -22.66 -4.67 -1.25
N GLN A 296 -22.89 -4.89 0.06
CA GLN A 296 -23.83 -5.89 0.55
C GLN A 296 -25.26 -5.59 0.08
N ALA A 297 -25.71 -4.34 0.19
CA ALA A 297 -27.03 -3.95 -0.29
C ALA A 297 -27.21 -4.16 -1.81
N LEU A 298 -26.16 -3.88 -2.61
CA LEU A 298 -26.18 -4.14 -4.05
C LEU A 298 -26.25 -5.64 -4.34
N LYS A 299 -25.48 -6.48 -3.63
CA LYS A 299 -25.52 -7.95 -3.77
C LYS A 299 -26.93 -8.50 -3.52
N GLU A 300 -27.54 -8.05 -2.42
CA GLU A 300 -28.86 -8.52 -2.00
C GLU A 300 -30.00 -8.06 -2.92
N SER A 301 -29.84 -6.89 -3.56
CA SER A 301 -30.84 -6.34 -4.50
C SER A 301 -30.60 -6.67 -5.97
N ALA A 302 -29.53 -7.42 -6.28
CA ALA A 302 -29.21 -7.80 -7.64
C ALA A 302 -30.28 -8.73 -8.23
N ILE A 303 -30.62 -8.54 -9.52
CA ILE A 303 -31.61 -9.33 -10.25
C ILE A 303 -31.26 -10.81 -10.32
N ASP A 304 -29.97 -11.11 -10.27
CA ASP A 304 -29.37 -12.44 -10.34
C ASP A 304 -28.85 -12.90 -8.96
N CYS A 305 -29.30 -12.26 -7.87
CA CYS A 305 -28.89 -12.59 -6.52
C CYS A 305 -29.08 -14.06 -6.20
N TRP A 306 -30.26 -14.64 -6.50
CA TRP A 306 -30.56 -16.04 -6.24
C TRP A 306 -29.67 -16.98 -7.04
N LEU A 307 -29.35 -16.64 -8.29
CA LEU A 307 -28.47 -17.44 -9.14
C LEU A 307 -27.04 -17.49 -8.61
N PHE A 308 -26.52 -16.36 -8.15
CA PHE A 308 -25.14 -16.22 -7.69
C PHE A 308 -24.98 -16.17 -6.18
N ARG A 309 -26.00 -16.51 -5.40
CA ARG A 309 -25.99 -16.44 -3.94
C ARG A 309 -24.77 -17.10 -3.32
N ASN A 310 -24.47 -18.34 -3.72
CA ASN A 310 -23.32 -19.08 -3.18
C ASN A 310 -21.97 -18.51 -3.63
N ALA A 311 -21.89 -17.96 -4.84
CA ALA A 311 -20.68 -17.33 -5.37
C ALA A 311 -20.42 -15.96 -4.72
N ASN A 312 -21.49 -15.23 -4.38
CA ASN A 312 -21.40 -13.89 -3.79
C ASN A 312 -21.18 -13.87 -2.27
N GLY A 313 -21.31 -15.02 -1.60
CA GLY A 313 -21.07 -15.21 -0.16
C GLY A 313 -22.27 -15.90 0.51
N LEU A 314 -21.96 -16.76 1.49
CA LEU A 314 -22.97 -17.57 2.18
C LEU A 314 -24.03 -16.74 2.94
N ASP A 315 -23.67 -15.55 3.39
CA ASP A 315 -24.53 -14.66 4.19
C ASP A 315 -25.39 -13.70 3.34
N THR A 316 -25.32 -13.81 2.02
CA THR A 316 -26.10 -12.93 1.14
C THR A 316 -27.58 -13.34 1.19
N GLN A 317 -28.42 -12.48 1.72
CA GLN A 317 -29.87 -12.59 1.69
C GLN A 317 -30.42 -11.79 0.52
N CYS A 318 -31.02 -12.47 -0.44
CA CYS A 318 -31.63 -11.75 -1.58
C CYS A 318 -32.86 -10.98 -1.11
N ALA A 319 -32.98 -9.74 -1.58
CA ALA A 319 -34.15 -8.91 -1.32
C ALA A 319 -35.36 -9.41 -2.12
N ASP A 320 -36.52 -9.57 -1.48
CA ASP A 320 -37.79 -9.97 -2.09
C ASP A 320 -38.34 -8.95 -3.09
#